data_d1b7b12cf3ca8e35209aea002d57e45d
#
_entry.id   d1b7b12cf3ca8e35209aea002d57e45d
#
_cell.length_a   1.000
_cell.length_b   1.000
_cell.length_c   1.000
_cell.angle_alpha   90.00
_cell.angle_beta   90.00
_cell.angle_gamma   90.00
#
_symmetry.space_group_name_H-M   'P 1'
#
loop_
_entity.id
_entity.type
_entity.pdbx_description
1 polymer ?
#
loop_
_entity_poly.entity_id
_entity_poly.type
_entity_poly.pdbx_seq_one_letter_code
_entity_poly.pdbx_strand_id
1 'polypeptide(L)'
;MFAAAISLVGLAATVHFVLREIKTVKAQSGTVAKGAIAWSVAFGLLQVFLTIWGAVGLVAQNEPLAFVMLILTNAILTGCAWTSIARDRIAPRVFAFAATDAPSPTGKLARLRGAFVGRPLVAAVLCLLLAGVFALLGMEVSSNHDFTWVYPLCILLEWAIITTLMVGLFFLFQRHGAAPAVLAFALFVLGIAEFFVITFKSMPIQPGDLSAISTAAAVAGTGYTFSISLFCVLSMGFTAIAMLLCEYAGLVAPHRQKGAANAKRMLLTNLLVAVLCLGGVTAHVTLIDYYNTLGITVYTWRPLESYWREGYLPAFISAAQSIKPPKPADYSVDDAKATLKKYAKAYDKSDAAKSDERTAAKEQFDSEKPTVIAIMNETFSDLSIYQNMRAGYEGPQYFKNLSNCLSRGKLYVSAYGG
;
A
#
# COMPACT_ATOMS: atom_id res chain seq x y z
N MET A 1 -8.68 -27.51 -4.05
CA MET A 1 -9.86 -27.83 -4.88
C MET A 1 -11.13 -27.13 -4.43
N PHE A 2 -11.53 -27.15 -3.16
CA PHE A 2 -12.77 -26.51 -2.68
C PHE A 2 -12.82 -24.99 -2.95
N ALA A 3 -11.73 -24.25 -2.71
CA ALA A 3 -11.69 -22.81 -2.96
C ALA A 3 -11.97 -22.48 -4.44
N ALA A 4 -11.39 -23.23 -5.36
CA ALA A 4 -11.66 -23.09 -6.78
C ALA A 4 -13.13 -23.40 -7.13
N ALA A 5 -13.70 -24.46 -6.53
CA ALA A 5 -15.10 -24.83 -6.77
C ALA A 5 -16.07 -23.73 -6.29
N ILE A 6 -15.88 -23.19 -5.08
CA ILE A 6 -16.68 -22.09 -4.54
C ILE A 6 -16.59 -20.85 -5.47
N SER A 7 -15.37 -20.50 -5.90
CA SER A 7 -15.16 -19.33 -6.75
C SER A 7 -15.73 -19.53 -8.16
N LEU A 8 -15.68 -20.75 -8.72
CA LEU A 8 -16.35 -21.11 -9.98
C LEU A 8 -17.86 -20.97 -9.89
N VAL A 9 -18.46 -21.43 -8.77
CA VAL A 9 -19.91 -21.25 -8.54
C VAL A 9 -20.25 -19.77 -8.44
N GLY A 10 -19.44 -18.97 -7.74
CA GLY A 10 -19.59 -17.52 -7.68
C GLY A 10 -19.50 -16.87 -9.05
N LEU A 11 -18.51 -17.24 -9.86
CA LEU A 11 -18.34 -16.74 -11.22
C LEU A 11 -19.53 -17.12 -12.12
N ALA A 12 -19.99 -18.38 -12.04
CA ALA A 12 -21.18 -18.84 -12.78
C ALA A 12 -22.42 -18.05 -12.37
N ALA A 13 -22.61 -17.79 -11.07
CA ALA A 13 -23.69 -16.96 -10.56
C ALA A 13 -23.59 -15.51 -11.12
N THR A 14 -22.41 -14.93 -11.14
CA THR A 14 -22.17 -13.60 -11.72
C THR A 14 -22.55 -13.55 -13.18
N VAL A 15 -22.07 -14.49 -13.98
CA VAL A 15 -22.41 -14.58 -15.41
C VAL A 15 -23.93 -14.73 -15.59
N HIS A 16 -24.56 -15.61 -14.80
CA HIS A 16 -26.02 -15.82 -14.87
C HIS A 16 -26.79 -14.52 -14.55
N PHE A 17 -26.50 -13.85 -13.46
CA PHE A 17 -27.19 -12.62 -13.05
C PHE A 17 -26.97 -11.48 -14.03
N VAL A 18 -25.73 -11.29 -14.50
CA VAL A 18 -25.41 -10.27 -15.51
C VAL A 18 -26.13 -10.52 -16.82
N LEU A 19 -26.11 -11.76 -17.35
CA LEU A 19 -26.78 -12.09 -18.58
C LEU A 19 -28.31 -11.98 -18.45
N ARG A 20 -28.88 -12.37 -17.32
CA ARG A 20 -30.31 -12.22 -17.02
C ARG A 20 -30.71 -10.74 -17.05
N GLU A 21 -29.94 -9.87 -16.40
CA GLU A 21 -30.19 -8.44 -16.36
C GLU A 21 -30.07 -7.80 -17.75
N ILE A 22 -29.06 -8.18 -18.54
CA ILE A 22 -28.93 -7.75 -19.96
C ILE A 22 -30.15 -8.14 -20.76
N LYS A 23 -30.68 -9.36 -20.61
CA LYS A 23 -31.90 -9.80 -21.27
C LYS A 23 -33.12 -8.98 -20.84
N THR A 24 -33.24 -8.69 -19.54
CA THR A 24 -34.34 -7.88 -18.99
C THR A 24 -34.30 -6.46 -19.56
N VAL A 25 -33.15 -5.81 -19.59
CA VAL A 25 -33.00 -4.46 -20.17
C VAL A 25 -33.34 -4.46 -21.67
N LYS A 26 -32.83 -5.44 -22.41
CA LYS A 26 -33.15 -5.57 -23.86
C LYS A 26 -34.64 -5.81 -24.14
N ALA A 27 -35.30 -6.62 -23.30
CA ALA A 27 -36.75 -6.88 -23.46
C ALA A 27 -37.60 -5.62 -23.22
N GLN A 28 -37.10 -4.67 -22.45
CA GLN A 28 -37.72 -3.36 -22.20
C GLN A 28 -37.30 -2.30 -23.23
N SER A 29 -36.82 -2.71 -24.41
CA SER A 29 -36.34 -1.82 -25.48
C SER A 29 -35.16 -0.93 -25.09
N GLY A 30 -34.47 -1.28 -24.01
CA GLY A 30 -33.29 -0.56 -23.52
C GLY A 30 -31.98 -1.02 -24.14
N THR A 31 -31.00 -0.15 -24.16
CA THR A 31 -29.60 -0.48 -24.48
C THR A 31 -28.78 -0.48 -23.21
N VAL A 32 -28.04 -1.55 -22.98
CA VAL A 32 -27.10 -1.60 -21.84
C VAL A 32 -25.89 -0.69 -22.11
N ALA A 33 -25.63 0.23 -21.22
CA ALA A 33 -24.50 1.13 -21.36
C ALA A 33 -23.17 0.37 -21.39
N LYS A 34 -22.27 0.70 -22.32
CA LYS A 34 -20.94 0.06 -22.44
C LYS A 34 -20.14 0.11 -21.12
N GLY A 35 -20.26 1.21 -20.38
CA GLY A 35 -19.62 1.35 -19.08
C GLY A 35 -20.14 0.35 -18.03
N ALA A 36 -21.46 0.04 -18.02
CA ALA A 36 -22.04 -0.97 -17.13
C ALA A 36 -21.43 -2.35 -17.40
N ILE A 37 -21.27 -2.69 -18.68
CA ILE A 37 -20.64 -3.96 -19.09
C ILE A 37 -19.19 -3.97 -18.64
N ALA A 38 -18.42 -2.88 -18.87
CA ALA A 38 -17.01 -2.79 -18.50
C ALA A 38 -16.79 -2.99 -16.99
N TRP A 39 -17.61 -2.36 -16.15
CA TRP A 39 -17.53 -2.52 -14.69
C TRP A 39 -17.92 -3.94 -14.25
N SER A 40 -19.00 -4.50 -14.79
CA SER A 40 -19.38 -5.89 -14.48
C SER A 40 -18.29 -6.88 -14.88
N VAL A 41 -17.61 -6.66 -16.01
CA VAL A 41 -16.46 -7.46 -16.44
C VAL A 41 -15.29 -7.29 -15.47
N ALA A 42 -15.00 -6.08 -14.99
CA ALA A 42 -13.93 -5.85 -14.02
C ALA A 42 -14.14 -6.66 -12.73
N PHE A 43 -15.36 -6.68 -12.18
CA PHE A 43 -15.70 -7.52 -11.03
C PHE A 43 -15.64 -9.02 -11.33
N GLY A 44 -16.06 -9.43 -12.53
CA GLY A 44 -15.90 -10.81 -13.00
C GLY A 44 -14.44 -11.23 -13.11
N LEU A 45 -13.55 -10.35 -13.55
CA LEU A 45 -12.09 -10.61 -13.57
C LEU A 45 -11.52 -10.83 -12.18
N LEU A 46 -11.96 -10.08 -11.17
CA LEU A 46 -11.55 -10.34 -9.76
C LEU A 46 -11.96 -11.76 -9.32
N GLN A 47 -13.14 -12.24 -9.72
CA GLN A 47 -13.57 -13.62 -9.45
C GLN A 47 -12.75 -14.65 -10.22
N VAL A 48 -12.33 -14.36 -11.44
CA VAL A 48 -11.41 -15.21 -12.21
C VAL A 48 -10.07 -15.32 -11.47
N PHE A 49 -9.51 -14.21 -10.99
CA PHE A 49 -8.30 -14.24 -10.17
C PHE A 49 -8.48 -15.09 -8.91
N LEU A 50 -9.58 -14.91 -8.19
CA LEU A 50 -9.87 -15.71 -6.99
C LEU A 50 -10.00 -17.20 -7.32
N THR A 51 -10.60 -17.54 -8.47
CA THR A 51 -10.72 -18.92 -8.96
C THR A 51 -9.34 -19.51 -9.27
N ILE A 52 -8.48 -18.75 -9.95
CA ILE A 52 -7.11 -19.16 -10.25
C ILE A 52 -6.34 -19.40 -8.96
N TRP A 53 -6.39 -18.45 -8.00
CA TRP A 53 -5.73 -18.62 -6.70
C TRP A 53 -6.17 -19.89 -5.97
N GLY A 54 -7.48 -20.18 -6.01
CA GLY A 54 -8.02 -21.44 -5.45
C GLY A 54 -7.55 -22.68 -6.20
N ALA A 55 -7.45 -22.61 -7.55
CA ALA A 55 -7.07 -23.74 -8.39
C ALA A 55 -5.59 -24.12 -8.24
N VAL A 56 -4.72 -23.12 -8.17
CA VAL A 56 -3.27 -23.34 -7.97
C VAL A 56 -2.89 -23.57 -6.50
N GLY A 57 -3.86 -23.64 -5.59
CA GLY A 57 -3.63 -23.94 -4.19
C GLY A 57 -3.06 -22.78 -3.36
N LEU A 58 -3.09 -21.56 -3.88
CA LEU A 58 -2.57 -20.38 -3.17
C LEU A 58 -3.43 -19.99 -1.96
N VAL A 59 -4.74 -20.28 -1.98
CA VAL A 59 -5.65 -19.95 -0.87
C VAL A 59 -5.55 -21.00 0.21
N ALA A 60 -5.25 -20.60 1.46
CA ALA A 60 -5.28 -21.50 2.61
C ALA A 60 -6.67 -22.12 2.77
N GLN A 61 -6.75 -23.46 2.90
CA GLN A 61 -8.01 -24.21 2.87
C GLN A 61 -8.32 -24.94 4.20
N ASN A 62 -7.43 -24.82 5.18
CA ASN A 62 -7.48 -25.67 6.37
C ASN A 62 -8.35 -25.14 7.51
N GLU A 63 -9.02 -23.98 7.32
CA GLU A 63 -9.83 -23.36 8.35
C GLU A 63 -11.29 -23.24 7.91
N PRO A 64 -12.28 -23.55 8.78
CA PRO A 64 -13.71 -23.36 8.48
C PRO A 64 -14.04 -21.91 8.08
N LEU A 65 -13.34 -20.94 8.64
CA LEU A 65 -13.49 -19.51 8.32
C LEU A 65 -13.13 -19.19 6.87
N ALA A 66 -12.24 -19.98 6.24
CA ALA A 66 -11.87 -19.84 4.84
C ALA A 66 -13.08 -19.94 3.91
N PHE A 67 -13.96 -20.90 4.16
CA PHE A 67 -15.17 -21.09 3.35
C PHE A 67 -16.11 -19.91 3.48
N VAL A 68 -16.31 -19.41 4.70
CA VAL A 68 -17.19 -18.26 4.94
C VAL A 68 -16.65 -17.02 4.22
N MET A 69 -15.37 -16.74 4.32
CA MET A 69 -14.75 -15.58 3.66
C MET A 69 -14.78 -15.71 2.13
N LEU A 70 -14.53 -16.90 1.58
CA LEU A 70 -14.64 -17.16 0.15
C LEU A 70 -16.07 -16.96 -0.36
N ILE A 71 -17.06 -17.49 0.33
CA ILE A 71 -18.47 -17.33 -0.03
C ILE A 71 -18.86 -15.86 0.05
N LEU A 72 -18.50 -15.17 1.14
CA LEU A 72 -18.80 -13.75 1.32
C LEU A 72 -18.15 -12.89 0.23
N THR A 73 -16.89 -13.10 -0.07
CA THR A 73 -16.18 -12.35 -1.12
C THR A 73 -16.82 -12.60 -2.50
N ASN A 74 -17.13 -13.85 -2.82
CA ASN A 74 -17.84 -14.16 -4.10
C ASN A 74 -19.22 -13.53 -4.15
N ALA A 75 -19.97 -13.52 -3.04
CA ALA A 75 -21.28 -12.85 -2.97
C ALA A 75 -21.15 -11.34 -3.18
N ILE A 76 -20.15 -10.69 -2.58
CA ILE A 76 -19.85 -9.27 -2.76
C ILE A 76 -19.51 -8.99 -4.23
N LEU A 77 -18.58 -9.75 -4.82
CA LEU A 77 -18.18 -9.57 -6.23
C LEU A 77 -19.37 -9.77 -7.20
N THR A 78 -20.19 -10.79 -6.96
CA THR A 78 -21.43 -11.03 -7.72
C THR A 78 -22.41 -9.86 -7.57
N GLY A 79 -22.61 -9.38 -6.34
CA GLY A 79 -23.45 -8.22 -6.05
C GLY A 79 -22.95 -6.96 -6.73
N CYS A 80 -21.64 -6.70 -6.71
CA CYS A 80 -21.02 -5.55 -7.40
C CYS A 80 -21.24 -5.65 -8.92
N ALA A 81 -20.98 -6.80 -9.52
CA ALA A 81 -21.17 -6.99 -10.96
C ALA A 81 -22.64 -6.81 -11.36
N TRP A 82 -23.58 -7.38 -10.60
CA TRP A 82 -25.01 -7.24 -10.85
C TRP A 82 -25.49 -5.80 -10.66
N THR A 83 -25.08 -5.11 -9.61
CA THR A 83 -25.46 -3.70 -9.37
C THR A 83 -24.93 -2.77 -10.43
N SER A 84 -23.73 -3.04 -10.97
CA SER A 84 -23.16 -2.28 -12.09
C SER A 84 -23.96 -2.47 -13.38
N ILE A 85 -24.38 -3.67 -13.71
CA ILE A 85 -25.19 -3.90 -14.91
C ILE A 85 -26.61 -3.34 -14.77
N ALA A 86 -27.15 -3.37 -13.55
CA ALA A 86 -28.48 -2.86 -13.21
C ALA A 86 -28.48 -1.37 -12.79
N ARG A 87 -27.36 -0.67 -12.92
CA ARG A 87 -27.13 0.67 -12.39
C ARG A 87 -28.16 1.70 -12.83
N ASP A 88 -28.60 1.65 -14.09
CA ASP A 88 -29.57 2.60 -14.65
C ASP A 88 -30.94 2.47 -13.96
N ARG A 89 -31.24 1.32 -13.35
CA ARG A 89 -32.44 1.06 -12.54
C ARG A 89 -32.20 1.33 -11.06
N ILE A 90 -31.00 1.03 -10.54
CA ILE A 90 -30.67 1.11 -9.11
C ILE A 90 -30.29 2.52 -8.71
N ALA A 91 -29.41 3.20 -9.48
CA ALA A 91 -28.91 4.52 -9.13
C ALA A 91 -30.02 5.57 -8.93
N PRO A 92 -31.05 5.69 -9.79
CA PRO A 92 -32.13 6.64 -9.57
C PRO A 92 -32.93 6.40 -8.28
N ARG A 93 -33.03 5.13 -7.82
CA ARG A 93 -33.73 4.78 -6.58
C ARG A 93 -32.87 5.08 -5.34
N VAL A 94 -31.61 4.68 -5.36
CA VAL A 94 -30.68 4.88 -4.24
C VAL A 94 -30.39 6.37 -4.03
N PHE A 95 -30.21 7.12 -5.11
CA PHE A 95 -29.87 8.55 -5.09
C PHE A 95 -31.02 9.47 -5.40
N ALA A 96 -32.28 9.01 -5.26
CA ALA A 96 -33.47 9.83 -5.46
C ALA A 96 -33.44 11.13 -4.65
N PHE A 97 -32.85 11.11 -3.45
CA PHE A 97 -32.68 12.28 -2.60
C PHE A 97 -31.73 13.32 -3.18
N ALA A 98 -30.79 12.91 -4.04
CA ALA A 98 -29.79 13.79 -4.64
C ALA A 98 -30.25 14.39 -5.97
N ALA A 99 -31.40 13.98 -6.50
CA ALA A 99 -31.98 14.56 -7.71
C ALA A 99 -32.32 16.05 -7.50
N THR A 100 -32.13 16.86 -8.54
CA THR A 100 -32.37 18.32 -8.45
C THR A 100 -33.82 18.71 -8.20
N ASP A 101 -34.74 17.81 -8.53
CA ASP A 101 -36.19 17.89 -8.30
C ASP A 101 -36.66 17.13 -7.06
N ALA A 102 -35.74 16.67 -6.22
CA ALA A 102 -36.08 15.95 -5.00
C ALA A 102 -36.93 16.83 -4.06
N PRO A 103 -37.99 16.28 -3.44
CA PRO A 103 -38.85 17.05 -2.55
C PRO A 103 -38.10 17.55 -1.33
N SER A 104 -38.45 18.75 -0.87
CA SER A 104 -37.83 19.35 0.33
C SER A 104 -38.02 18.44 1.54
N PRO A 105 -36.96 18.27 2.35
CA PRO A 105 -37.02 17.38 3.50
C PRO A 105 -37.94 17.92 4.57
N THR A 106 -38.75 17.06 5.16
CA THR A 106 -39.65 17.38 6.25
C THR A 106 -39.24 16.68 7.54
N GLY A 107 -39.60 17.27 8.71
CA GLY A 107 -39.36 16.67 10.02
C GLY A 107 -38.15 17.22 10.79
N LYS A 108 -37.90 16.64 11.97
CA LYS A 108 -36.88 17.15 12.93
C LYS A 108 -35.43 17.18 12.36
N LEU A 109 -35.11 16.33 11.38
CA LEU A 109 -33.82 16.29 10.72
C LEU A 109 -33.78 17.00 9.35
N ALA A 110 -34.77 17.91 9.11
CA ALA A 110 -34.88 18.61 7.83
C ALA A 110 -33.61 19.37 7.44
N ARG A 111 -32.94 20.01 8.41
CA ARG A 111 -31.68 20.74 8.16
C ARG A 111 -30.54 19.82 7.69
N LEU A 112 -30.34 18.67 8.35
CA LEU A 112 -29.32 17.71 7.97
C LEU A 112 -29.65 17.07 6.62
N ARG A 113 -30.90 16.66 6.42
CA ARG A 113 -31.35 16.11 5.15
C ARG A 113 -31.26 17.13 4.01
N GLY A 114 -31.58 18.41 4.27
CA GLY A 114 -31.46 19.49 3.29
C GLY A 114 -30.05 19.76 2.80
N ALA A 115 -29.01 19.36 3.55
CA ALA A 115 -27.63 19.45 3.12
C ALA A 115 -27.29 18.53 1.94
N PHE A 116 -28.05 17.44 1.75
CA PHE A 116 -27.81 16.40 0.76
C PHE A 116 -28.86 16.36 -0.36
N VAL A 117 -30.08 16.84 -0.08
CA VAL A 117 -31.21 16.83 -1.01
C VAL A 117 -30.95 17.82 -2.17
N GLY A 118 -31.17 17.35 -3.39
CA GLY A 118 -30.97 18.16 -4.60
C GLY A 118 -29.50 18.49 -4.92
N ARG A 119 -28.54 17.80 -4.29
CA ARG A 119 -27.10 18.07 -4.45
C ARG A 119 -26.33 16.83 -4.94
N PRO A 120 -26.41 16.50 -6.23
CA PRO A 120 -25.80 15.28 -6.78
C PRO A 120 -24.27 15.23 -6.62
N LEU A 121 -23.58 16.38 -6.65
CA LEU A 121 -22.14 16.43 -6.42
C LEU A 121 -21.75 16.06 -4.98
N VAL A 122 -22.57 16.47 -4.02
CA VAL A 122 -22.36 16.11 -2.60
C VAL A 122 -22.54 14.62 -2.41
N ALA A 123 -23.57 14.02 -3.02
CA ALA A 123 -23.78 12.57 -3.00
C ALA A 123 -22.59 11.82 -3.63
N ALA A 124 -22.05 12.30 -4.74
CA ALA A 124 -20.85 11.72 -5.37
C ALA A 124 -19.62 11.79 -4.44
N VAL A 125 -19.40 12.92 -3.77
CA VAL A 125 -18.29 13.07 -2.81
C VAL A 125 -18.49 12.13 -1.62
N LEU A 126 -19.70 11.96 -1.10
CA LEU A 126 -19.98 10.99 -0.03
C LEU A 126 -19.69 9.56 -0.44
N CYS A 127 -19.99 9.19 -1.70
CA CYS A 127 -19.59 7.88 -2.24
C CYS A 127 -18.07 7.73 -2.22
N LEU A 128 -17.30 8.78 -2.57
CA LEU A 128 -15.84 8.73 -2.54
C LEU A 128 -15.27 8.68 -1.12
N LEU A 129 -15.88 9.40 -0.16
CA LEU A 129 -15.51 9.30 1.25
C LEU A 129 -15.68 7.88 1.78
N LEU A 130 -16.78 7.23 1.43
CA LEU A 130 -17.05 5.85 1.80
C LEU A 130 -16.15 4.87 1.00
N ALA A 131 -15.90 5.13 -0.28
CA ALA A 131 -14.95 4.37 -1.08
C ALA A 131 -13.54 4.40 -0.48
N GLY A 132 -13.12 5.55 0.07
CA GLY A 132 -11.85 5.68 0.80
C GLY A 132 -11.75 4.77 2.02
N VAL A 133 -12.84 4.57 2.77
CA VAL A 133 -12.88 3.60 3.88
C VAL A 133 -12.64 2.18 3.36
N PHE A 134 -13.35 1.78 2.31
CA PHE A 134 -13.20 0.42 1.76
C PHE A 134 -11.87 0.22 1.02
N ALA A 135 -11.29 1.27 0.44
CA ALA A 135 -9.95 1.21 -0.15
C ALA A 135 -8.86 1.05 0.93
N LEU A 136 -8.98 1.76 2.06
CA LEU A 136 -8.13 1.59 3.23
C LEU A 136 -8.24 0.16 3.76
N LEU A 137 -9.46 -0.35 3.96
CA LEU A 137 -9.68 -1.75 4.38
C LEU A 137 -9.12 -2.74 3.36
N GLY A 138 -9.23 -2.44 2.06
CA GLY A 138 -8.65 -3.26 0.99
C GLY A 138 -7.12 -3.36 1.09
N MET A 139 -6.44 -2.32 1.50
CA MET A 139 -4.98 -2.27 1.67
C MET A 139 -4.55 -2.90 3.00
N GLU A 140 -5.05 -2.39 4.11
CA GLU A 140 -4.59 -2.76 5.46
C GLU A 140 -4.97 -4.19 5.86
N VAL A 141 -6.19 -4.62 5.52
CA VAL A 141 -6.62 -6.00 5.82
C VAL A 141 -5.89 -7.02 4.95
N SER A 142 -5.52 -6.68 3.70
CA SER A 142 -4.75 -7.59 2.85
C SER A 142 -3.34 -7.84 3.38
N SER A 143 -2.72 -6.87 4.04
CA SER A 143 -1.43 -7.04 4.72
C SER A 143 -1.51 -7.86 6.03
N ASN A 144 -2.71 -8.31 6.40
CA ASN A 144 -3.00 -9.01 7.66
C ASN A 144 -2.79 -8.13 8.91
N HIS A 145 -3.06 -6.84 8.76
CA HIS A 145 -2.89 -5.86 9.82
C HIS A 145 -4.03 -5.94 10.85
N ASP A 146 -3.68 -5.95 12.14
CA ASP A 146 -4.64 -5.92 13.24
C ASP A 146 -4.97 -4.48 13.63
N PHE A 147 -6.16 -4.01 13.25
CA PHE A 147 -6.63 -2.65 13.56
C PHE A 147 -6.74 -2.33 15.05
N THR A 148 -6.72 -3.32 15.94
CA THR A 148 -6.74 -3.07 17.38
C THR A 148 -5.45 -2.42 17.88
N TRP A 149 -4.38 -2.52 17.10
CA TRP A 149 -3.06 -1.94 17.41
C TRP A 149 -2.86 -0.54 16.83
N VAL A 150 -3.62 -0.19 15.78
CA VAL A 150 -3.42 1.09 15.06
C VAL A 150 -3.95 2.25 15.89
N TYR A 151 -3.16 3.31 15.98
CA TYR A 151 -3.61 4.56 16.60
C TYR A 151 -4.75 5.19 15.79
N PRO A 152 -5.90 5.53 16.43
CA PRO A 152 -7.09 6.02 15.70
C PRO A 152 -6.83 7.25 14.85
N LEU A 153 -5.94 8.16 15.27
CA LEU A 153 -5.57 9.34 14.50
C LEU A 153 -4.77 9.00 13.26
N CYS A 154 -3.96 7.94 13.30
CA CYS A 154 -3.20 7.46 12.14
C CYS A 154 -4.13 6.82 11.10
N ILE A 155 -5.14 6.03 11.53
CA ILE A 155 -6.18 5.51 10.63
C ILE A 155 -6.94 6.66 9.96
N LEU A 156 -7.30 7.69 10.72
CA LEU A 156 -7.99 8.86 10.19
C LEU A 156 -7.12 9.63 9.17
N LEU A 157 -5.83 9.80 9.47
CA LEU A 157 -4.87 10.44 8.58
C LEU A 157 -4.73 9.66 7.27
N GLU A 158 -4.57 8.35 7.36
CA GLU A 158 -4.44 7.46 6.22
C GLU A 158 -5.70 7.49 5.33
N TRP A 159 -6.87 7.35 5.94
CA TRP A 159 -8.15 7.52 5.26
C TRP A 159 -8.27 8.89 4.58
N ALA A 160 -7.85 9.97 5.25
CA ALA A 160 -7.89 11.32 4.70
C ALA A 160 -6.98 11.47 3.48
N ILE A 161 -5.76 10.92 3.52
CA ILE A 161 -4.83 10.90 2.39
C ILE A 161 -5.45 10.15 1.21
N ILE A 162 -5.87 8.89 1.42
CA ILE A 162 -6.47 8.04 0.37
C ILE A 162 -7.68 8.74 -0.25
N THR A 163 -8.59 9.23 0.58
CA THR A 163 -9.83 9.86 0.11
C THR A 163 -9.55 11.15 -0.64
N THR A 164 -8.61 11.98 -0.17
CA THR A 164 -8.23 13.22 -0.86
C THR A 164 -7.62 12.92 -2.23
N LEU A 165 -6.79 11.88 -2.33
CA LEU A 165 -6.26 11.41 -3.63
C LEU A 165 -7.39 10.92 -4.54
N MET A 166 -8.35 10.14 -4.02
CA MET A 166 -9.51 9.67 -4.79
C MET A 166 -10.36 10.82 -5.31
N VAL A 167 -10.64 11.82 -4.46
CA VAL A 167 -11.35 13.05 -4.85
C VAL A 167 -10.55 13.84 -5.89
N GLY A 168 -9.25 14.02 -5.69
CA GLY A 168 -8.37 14.68 -6.66
C GLY A 168 -8.39 14.01 -8.02
N LEU A 169 -8.24 12.70 -8.07
CA LEU A 169 -8.33 11.91 -9.31
C LEU A 169 -9.72 11.99 -9.96
N PHE A 170 -10.78 11.92 -9.17
CA PHE A 170 -12.14 12.03 -9.65
C PHE A 170 -12.36 13.36 -10.41
N PHE A 171 -11.93 14.47 -9.83
CA PHE A 171 -12.07 15.78 -10.46
C PHE A 171 -11.09 15.98 -11.62
N LEU A 172 -9.85 15.45 -11.53
CA LEU A 172 -8.87 15.48 -12.60
C LEU A 172 -9.43 14.81 -13.88
N PHE A 173 -10.07 13.66 -13.70
CA PHE A 173 -10.71 12.91 -14.78
C PHE A 173 -12.19 13.31 -14.99
N GLN A 174 -12.51 14.58 -14.73
CA GLN A 174 -13.80 15.19 -15.04
C GLN A 174 -15.01 14.44 -14.47
N ARG A 175 -14.86 13.98 -13.23
CA ARG A 175 -15.89 13.26 -12.45
C ARG A 175 -16.18 11.84 -12.93
N HIS A 176 -15.24 11.20 -13.58
CA HIS A 176 -15.35 9.79 -13.90
C HIS A 176 -14.81 8.93 -12.74
N GLY A 177 -15.57 7.90 -12.36
CA GLY A 177 -15.22 7.00 -11.24
C GLY A 177 -14.09 6.02 -11.52
N ALA A 178 -13.62 5.89 -12.77
CA ALA A 178 -12.60 4.91 -13.14
C ALA A 178 -11.24 5.18 -12.48
N ALA A 179 -10.77 6.44 -12.47
CA ALA A 179 -9.46 6.76 -11.93
C ALA A 179 -9.35 6.51 -10.40
N PRO A 180 -10.30 6.97 -9.55
CA PRO A 180 -10.27 6.61 -8.13
C PRO A 180 -10.46 5.10 -7.89
N ALA A 181 -11.19 4.38 -8.75
CA ALA A 181 -11.30 2.92 -8.66
C ALA A 181 -9.98 2.21 -8.97
N VAL A 182 -9.21 2.70 -9.96
CA VAL A 182 -7.84 2.20 -10.22
C VAL A 182 -6.94 2.44 -9.02
N LEU A 183 -7.06 3.57 -8.34
CA LEU A 183 -6.31 3.82 -7.08
C LEU A 183 -6.72 2.80 -6.01
N ALA A 184 -8.02 2.53 -5.80
CA ALA A 184 -8.47 1.53 -4.84
C ALA A 184 -7.89 0.14 -5.14
N PHE A 185 -7.87 -0.25 -6.41
CA PHE A 185 -7.26 -1.51 -6.84
C PHE A 185 -5.73 -1.52 -6.64
N ALA A 186 -5.05 -0.41 -6.93
CA ALA A 186 -3.60 -0.29 -6.71
C ALA A 186 -3.24 -0.41 -5.22
N LEU A 187 -4.03 0.17 -4.32
CA LEU A 187 -3.86 0.04 -2.87
C LEU A 187 -4.06 -1.41 -2.40
N PHE A 188 -5.02 -2.13 -2.95
CA PHE A 188 -5.20 -3.56 -2.69
C PHE A 188 -3.98 -4.39 -3.14
N VAL A 189 -3.45 -4.12 -4.33
CA VAL A 189 -2.24 -4.79 -4.84
C VAL A 189 -1.04 -4.48 -3.93
N LEU A 190 -0.92 -3.23 -3.47
CA LEU A 190 0.11 -2.83 -2.51
C LEU A 190 -0.02 -3.60 -1.19
N GLY A 191 -1.24 -3.74 -0.65
CA GLY A 191 -1.46 -4.51 0.57
C GLY A 191 -1.12 -6.00 0.43
N ILE A 192 -1.40 -6.61 -0.74
CA ILE A 192 -0.95 -7.99 -1.02
C ILE A 192 0.58 -8.06 -1.10
N ALA A 193 1.22 -7.11 -1.76
CA ALA A 193 2.68 -7.04 -1.82
C ALA A 193 3.29 -6.93 -0.42
N GLU A 194 2.70 -6.07 0.43
CA GLU A 194 3.07 -5.93 1.84
C GLU A 194 2.95 -7.24 2.60
N PHE A 195 1.82 -7.95 2.44
CA PHE A 195 1.61 -9.27 3.05
C PHE A 195 2.75 -10.26 2.71
N PHE A 196 3.15 -10.34 1.44
CA PHE A 196 4.24 -11.22 1.04
C PHE A 196 5.58 -10.76 1.58
N VAL A 197 5.89 -9.47 1.55
CA VAL A 197 7.14 -8.95 2.09
C VAL A 197 7.24 -9.21 3.59
N ILE A 198 6.18 -8.97 4.35
CA ILE A 198 6.13 -9.30 5.79
C ILE A 198 6.32 -10.81 6.01
N THR A 199 5.66 -11.66 5.21
CA THR A 199 5.73 -13.10 5.34
C THR A 199 7.15 -13.64 5.12
N PHE A 200 7.87 -13.11 4.13
CA PHE A 200 9.20 -13.62 3.77
C PHE A 200 10.35 -12.88 4.45
N LYS A 201 10.20 -11.59 4.71
CA LYS A 201 11.26 -10.73 5.24
C LYS A 201 11.06 -10.39 6.73
N SER A 202 9.86 -10.63 7.28
CA SER A 202 9.46 -10.22 8.64
C SER A 202 9.60 -8.70 8.86
N MET A 203 9.54 -7.94 7.78
CA MET A 203 9.63 -6.48 7.76
C MET A 203 8.62 -5.91 6.75
N PRO A 204 8.09 -4.71 6.98
CA PRO A 204 7.22 -4.06 6.00
C PRO A 204 8.01 -3.59 4.77
N ILE A 205 7.31 -3.30 3.68
CA ILE A 205 7.91 -2.62 2.53
C ILE A 205 8.37 -1.23 3.00
N GLN A 206 9.65 -0.98 2.86
CA GLN A 206 10.25 0.31 3.18
C GLN A 206 10.51 1.12 1.89
N PRO A 207 10.62 2.46 2.00
CA PRO A 207 10.92 3.28 0.82
C PRO A 207 12.22 2.89 0.10
N GLY A 208 13.21 2.36 0.81
CA GLY A 208 14.45 1.82 0.25
C GLY A 208 14.24 0.59 -0.65
N ASP A 209 13.22 -0.23 -0.37
CA ASP A 209 12.92 -1.44 -1.15
C ASP A 209 12.48 -1.12 -2.59
N LEU A 210 12.00 0.11 -2.84
CA LEU A 210 11.64 0.55 -4.19
C LEU A 210 12.82 0.50 -5.15
N SER A 211 14.04 0.69 -4.66
CA SER A 211 15.27 0.57 -5.47
C SER A 211 15.64 -0.88 -5.77
N ALA A 212 15.12 -1.85 -5.01
CA ALA A 212 15.42 -3.27 -5.11
C ALA A 212 14.33 -4.10 -5.82
N ILE A 213 13.31 -3.47 -6.41
CA ILE A 213 12.19 -4.17 -7.08
C ILE A 213 12.67 -5.14 -8.16
N SER A 214 13.68 -4.75 -8.96
CA SER A 214 14.24 -5.62 -10.00
C SER A 214 14.91 -6.87 -9.42
N THR A 215 15.59 -6.73 -8.29
CA THR A 215 16.23 -7.85 -7.57
C THR A 215 15.16 -8.77 -6.97
N ALA A 216 14.11 -8.21 -6.37
CA ALA A 216 12.99 -8.98 -5.83
C ALA A 216 12.29 -9.80 -6.93
N ALA A 217 12.07 -9.22 -8.11
CA ALA A 217 11.50 -9.92 -9.25
C ALA A 217 12.36 -11.09 -9.75
N ALA A 218 13.70 -10.95 -9.72
CA ALA A 218 14.62 -12.00 -10.11
C ALA A 218 14.62 -13.19 -9.13
N VAL A 219 14.37 -12.93 -7.83
CA VAL A 219 14.37 -13.96 -6.77
C VAL A 219 12.99 -14.64 -6.63
N ALA A 220 11.92 -13.97 -7.00
CA ALA A 220 10.55 -14.46 -6.85
C ALA A 220 10.25 -15.80 -7.56
N GLY A 221 11.09 -16.22 -8.52
CA GLY A 221 10.97 -17.50 -9.24
C GLY A 221 11.68 -18.68 -8.57
N THR A 222 12.41 -18.50 -7.47
CA THR A 222 13.29 -19.52 -6.90
C THR A 222 12.81 -20.05 -5.55
N GLY A 223 11.98 -21.12 -5.56
CA GLY A 223 11.81 -21.99 -4.39
C GLY A 223 10.88 -21.52 -3.28
N TYR A 224 10.17 -20.39 -3.42
CA TYR A 224 9.19 -19.95 -2.42
C TYR A 224 7.81 -20.58 -2.66
N THR A 225 7.20 -21.11 -1.60
CA THR A 225 5.78 -21.50 -1.61
C THR A 225 4.95 -20.30 -1.21
N PHE A 226 4.16 -19.79 -2.16
CA PHE A 226 3.25 -18.68 -1.90
C PHE A 226 1.92 -19.22 -1.36
N SER A 227 1.43 -18.63 -0.28
CA SER A 227 0.06 -18.83 0.21
C SER A 227 -0.58 -17.48 0.46
N ILE A 228 -1.83 -17.32 0.04
CA ILE A 228 -2.61 -16.10 0.25
C ILE A 228 -3.45 -16.28 1.49
N SER A 229 -3.40 -15.30 2.40
CA SER A 229 -4.22 -15.33 3.61
C SER A 229 -5.71 -15.13 3.26
N LEU A 230 -6.57 -15.58 4.17
CA LEU A 230 -8.02 -15.35 4.05
C LEU A 230 -8.38 -13.86 4.09
N PHE A 231 -7.57 -13.07 4.77
CA PHE A 231 -7.73 -11.62 4.82
C PHE A 231 -7.47 -10.97 3.46
N CYS A 232 -6.50 -11.47 2.67
CA CYS A 232 -6.32 -11.03 1.28
C CYS A 232 -7.56 -11.33 0.42
N VAL A 233 -8.22 -12.47 0.65
CA VAL A 233 -9.46 -12.82 -0.04
C VAL A 233 -10.59 -11.86 0.33
N LEU A 234 -10.76 -11.57 1.61
CA LEU A 234 -11.79 -10.63 2.09
C LEU A 234 -11.53 -9.20 1.59
N SER A 235 -10.27 -8.79 1.57
CA SER A 235 -9.84 -7.47 1.07
C SER A 235 -10.18 -7.24 -0.39
N MET A 236 -10.20 -8.29 -1.21
CA MET A 236 -10.71 -8.21 -2.58
C MET A 236 -12.19 -7.80 -2.61
N GLY A 237 -12.99 -8.27 -1.66
CA GLY A 237 -14.39 -7.85 -1.49
C GLY A 237 -14.50 -6.37 -1.11
N PHE A 238 -13.71 -5.89 -0.16
CA PHE A 238 -13.66 -4.47 0.21
C PHE A 238 -13.25 -3.60 -0.97
N THR A 239 -12.24 -4.00 -1.70
CA THR A 239 -11.79 -3.31 -2.91
C THR A 239 -12.90 -3.23 -3.96
N ALA A 240 -13.64 -4.31 -4.16
CA ALA A 240 -14.77 -4.31 -5.09
C ALA A 240 -15.86 -3.32 -4.66
N ILE A 241 -16.17 -3.22 -3.36
CA ILE A 241 -17.11 -2.23 -2.84
C ILE A 241 -16.57 -0.81 -3.09
N ALA A 242 -15.28 -0.55 -2.83
CA ALA A 242 -14.66 0.74 -3.11
C ALA A 242 -14.79 1.12 -4.60
N MET A 243 -14.48 0.19 -5.49
CA MET A 243 -14.61 0.37 -6.95
C MET A 243 -16.06 0.65 -7.36
N LEU A 244 -17.03 -0.09 -6.81
CA LEU A 244 -18.45 0.12 -7.05
C LEU A 244 -18.89 1.53 -6.60
N LEU A 245 -18.48 1.96 -5.42
CA LEU A 245 -18.79 3.30 -4.91
C LEU A 245 -18.19 4.39 -5.80
N CYS A 246 -16.97 4.19 -6.33
CA CYS A 246 -16.37 5.08 -7.33
C CYS A 246 -17.19 5.13 -8.64
N GLU A 247 -17.68 3.98 -9.13
CA GLU A 247 -18.58 3.94 -10.28
C GLU A 247 -19.83 4.79 -10.01
N TYR A 248 -20.48 4.57 -8.87
CA TYR A 248 -21.69 5.28 -8.50
C TYR A 248 -21.46 6.77 -8.27
N ALA A 249 -20.32 7.17 -7.71
CA ALA A 249 -19.92 8.58 -7.64
C ALA A 249 -19.87 9.22 -9.04
N GLY A 250 -19.33 8.48 -10.02
CA GLY A 250 -19.32 8.91 -11.41
C GLY A 250 -20.72 9.00 -12.04
N LEU A 251 -21.62 8.10 -11.69
CA LEU A 251 -23.00 8.10 -12.23
C LEU A 251 -23.85 9.24 -11.70
N VAL A 252 -23.71 9.56 -10.41
CA VAL A 252 -24.52 10.58 -9.73
C VAL A 252 -24.01 12.00 -10.01
N ALA A 253 -22.70 12.16 -10.20
CA ALA A 253 -22.12 13.47 -10.44
C ALA A 253 -22.58 14.08 -11.78
N PRO A 254 -22.90 15.39 -11.79
CA PRO A 254 -23.21 16.06 -13.06
C PRO A 254 -21.96 16.11 -13.95
N HIS A 255 -22.09 15.65 -15.18
CA HIS A 255 -21.01 15.63 -16.15
C HIS A 255 -20.98 16.86 -17.04
N ARG A 256 -19.81 17.19 -17.54
CA ARG A 256 -19.58 18.27 -18.48
C ARG A 256 -20.20 17.91 -19.85
N GLN A 257 -21.14 18.72 -20.29
CA GLN A 257 -21.69 18.63 -21.65
C GLN A 257 -20.89 19.56 -22.57
N LYS A 258 -20.34 19.02 -23.67
CA LYS A 258 -19.62 19.80 -24.67
C LYS A 258 -20.58 20.79 -25.32
N GLY A 259 -20.19 22.06 -25.43
CA GLY A 259 -21.03 23.12 -26.02
C GLY A 259 -21.96 23.82 -25.03
N ALA A 260 -22.13 23.34 -23.81
CA ALA A 260 -22.90 24.06 -22.80
C ALA A 260 -22.20 25.37 -22.38
N ALA A 261 -22.96 26.42 -22.07
CA ALA A 261 -22.44 27.74 -21.68
C ALA A 261 -21.50 27.68 -20.45
N ASN A 262 -21.72 26.72 -19.55
CA ASN A 262 -20.94 26.52 -18.34
C ASN A 262 -19.77 25.50 -18.48
N ALA A 263 -19.54 24.94 -19.69
CA ALA A 263 -18.58 23.86 -19.89
C ALA A 263 -17.13 24.25 -19.52
N LYS A 264 -16.71 25.47 -19.86
CA LYS A 264 -15.38 25.99 -19.49
C LYS A 264 -15.25 26.18 -17.98
N ARG A 265 -16.27 26.77 -17.35
CA ARG A 265 -16.29 27.00 -15.90
C ARG A 265 -16.19 25.66 -15.16
N MET A 266 -16.95 24.67 -15.58
CA MET A 266 -16.95 23.35 -14.96
C MET A 266 -15.58 22.66 -15.12
N LEU A 267 -14.95 22.75 -16.29
CA LEU A 267 -13.58 22.23 -16.51
C LEU A 267 -12.58 22.89 -15.54
N LEU A 268 -12.58 24.22 -15.49
CA LEU A 268 -11.66 24.97 -14.63
C LEU A 268 -11.90 24.65 -13.14
N THR A 269 -13.16 24.57 -12.71
CA THR A 269 -13.48 24.20 -11.34
C THR A 269 -13.00 22.78 -11.00
N ASN A 270 -13.20 21.83 -11.91
CA ASN A 270 -12.71 20.47 -11.71
C ASN A 270 -11.18 20.41 -11.62
N LEU A 271 -10.47 21.12 -12.52
CA LEU A 271 -9.01 21.19 -12.48
C LEU A 271 -8.51 21.90 -11.20
N LEU A 272 -9.17 22.96 -10.77
CA LEU A 272 -8.82 23.65 -9.52
C LEU A 272 -8.96 22.70 -8.32
N VAL A 273 -10.08 22.00 -8.20
CA VAL A 273 -10.28 21.01 -7.11
C VAL A 273 -9.23 19.90 -7.18
N ALA A 274 -8.94 19.39 -8.37
CA ALA A 274 -7.90 18.38 -8.56
C ALA A 274 -6.52 18.88 -8.10
N VAL A 275 -6.14 20.09 -8.48
CA VAL A 275 -4.86 20.70 -8.06
C VAL A 275 -4.82 20.93 -6.55
N LEU A 276 -5.92 21.40 -5.95
CA LEU A 276 -5.99 21.59 -4.50
C LEU A 276 -5.88 20.26 -3.74
N CYS A 277 -6.55 19.21 -4.20
CA CYS A 277 -6.49 17.91 -3.55
C CYS A 277 -5.11 17.24 -3.74
N LEU A 278 -4.66 17.09 -4.98
CA LEU A 278 -3.39 16.39 -5.27
C LEU A 278 -2.18 17.20 -4.78
N GLY A 279 -2.20 18.51 -5.02
CA GLY A 279 -1.18 19.44 -4.51
C GLY A 279 -1.20 19.52 -2.98
N GLY A 280 -2.38 19.52 -2.37
CA GLY A 280 -2.55 19.48 -0.92
C GLY A 280 -1.95 18.24 -0.28
N VAL A 281 -2.21 17.04 -0.84
CA VAL A 281 -1.57 15.79 -0.37
C VAL A 281 -0.06 15.85 -0.59
N THR A 282 0.41 16.31 -1.75
CA THR A 282 1.84 16.45 -2.01
C THR A 282 2.50 17.41 -1.01
N ALA A 283 1.89 18.58 -0.76
CA ALA A 283 2.38 19.53 0.22
C ALA A 283 2.35 18.94 1.65
N HIS A 284 1.30 18.24 2.01
CA HIS A 284 1.19 17.57 3.31
C HIS A 284 2.33 16.56 3.53
N VAL A 285 2.58 15.69 2.55
CA VAL A 285 3.62 14.64 2.62
C VAL A 285 5.04 15.22 2.59
N THR A 286 5.25 16.36 1.91
CA THR A 286 6.60 16.93 1.72
C THR A 286 6.96 18.02 2.72
N LEU A 287 5.97 18.78 3.24
CA LEU A 287 6.22 19.94 4.10
C LEU A 287 5.96 19.67 5.58
N ILE A 288 5.12 18.69 5.91
CA ILE A 288 4.85 18.32 7.31
C ILE A 288 5.84 17.23 7.71
N ASP A 289 6.61 17.50 8.76
CA ASP A 289 7.52 16.53 9.36
C ASP A 289 6.69 15.53 10.19
N TYR A 290 6.59 14.31 9.70
CA TYR A 290 5.79 13.26 10.33
C TYR A 290 6.36 12.85 11.69
N TYR A 291 7.67 12.83 11.83
CA TYR A 291 8.33 12.49 13.09
C TYR A 291 8.16 13.59 14.14
N ASN A 292 8.58 14.80 13.83
CA ASN A 292 8.61 15.89 14.82
C ASN A 292 7.23 16.53 15.06
N THR A 293 6.37 16.60 14.02
CA THR A 293 5.08 17.29 14.11
C THR A 293 3.95 16.37 14.50
N LEU A 294 3.90 15.15 13.92
CA LEU A 294 2.83 14.19 14.12
C LEU A 294 3.17 13.10 15.12
N GLY A 295 4.44 12.98 15.53
CA GLY A 295 4.91 11.93 16.43
C GLY A 295 4.96 10.55 15.83
N ILE A 296 4.93 10.43 14.49
CA ILE A 296 4.95 9.16 13.76
C ILE A 296 6.39 8.67 13.67
N THR A 297 6.71 7.64 14.45
CA THR A 297 8.08 7.16 14.64
C THR A 297 8.27 5.78 14.03
N VAL A 298 9.12 5.67 13.01
CA VAL A 298 9.52 4.36 12.49
C VAL A 298 10.81 3.92 13.18
N TYR A 299 10.68 2.89 14.02
CA TYR A 299 11.84 2.29 14.68
C TYR A 299 12.64 1.45 13.68
N THR A 300 13.89 1.82 13.44
CA THR A 300 14.77 1.13 12.47
C THR A 300 14.99 -0.35 12.82
N TRP A 301 14.96 -0.69 14.13
CA TRP A 301 15.15 -2.07 14.62
C TRP A 301 13.82 -2.86 14.75
N ARG A 302 12.67 -2.19 14.68
CA ARG A 302 11.34 -2.79 14.77
C ARG A 302 10.36 -2.10 13.81
N PRO A 303 10.69 -1.99 12.53
CA PRO A 303 9.86 -1.23 11.61
C PRO A 303 8.44 -1.82 11.48
N LEU A 304 8.28 -3.14 11.58
CA LEU A 304 6.99 -3.80 11.53
C LEU A 304 6.05 -3.37 12.67
N GLU A 305 6.59 -3.19 13.90
CA GLU A 305 5.79 -2.69 15.02
C GLU A 305 5.30 -1.27 14.78
N SER A 306 6.12 -0.41 14.18
CA SER A 306 5.73 0.95 13.83
C SER A 306 4.59 0.95 12.80
N TYR A 307 4.70 0.14 11.75
CA TYR A 307 3.65 0.01 10.75
C TYR A 307 2.34 -0.51 11.35
N TRP A 308 2.40 -1.47 12.27
CA TRP A 308 1.22 -1.99 12.95
C TRP A 308 0.53 -0.94 13.84
N ARG A 309 1.28 0.00 14.42
CA ARG A 309 0.74 1.05 15.29
C ARG A 309 0.28 2.29 14.54
N GLU A 310 0.93 2.61 13.44
CA GLU A 310 0.77 3.88 12.75
C GLU A 310 0.03 3.76 11.41
N GLY A 311 -0.21 2.52 10.94
CA GLY A 311 -0.75 2.23 9.61
C GLY A 311 0.33 2.32 8.53
N TYR A 312 0.03 1.74 7.37
CA TYR A 312 1.02 1.61 6.31
C TYR A 312 1.48 2.97 5.74
N LEU A 313 0.54 3.81 5.28
CA LEU A 313 0.91 5.07 4.62
C LEU A 313 1.61 6.06 5.55
N PRO A 314 1.12 6.34 6.79
CA PRO A 314 1.80 7.25 7.69
C PRO A 314 3.21 6.79 8.04
N ALA A 315 3.41 5.50 8.35
CA ALA A 315 4.72 4.94 8.63
C ALA A 315 5.65 4.99 7.41
N PHE A 316 5.14 4.62 6.22
CA PHE A 316 5.91 4.69 4.98
C PHE A 316 6.36 6.12 4.64
N ILE A 317 5.49 7.12 4.84
CA ILE A 317 5.83 8.53 4.61
C ILE A 317 6.90 8.99 5.60
N SER A 318 6.74 8.68 6.89
CA SER A 318 7.74 9.01 7.93
C SER A 318 9.11 8.38 7.61
N ALA A 319 9.13 7.10 7.21
CA ALA A 319 10.33 6.41 6.77
C ALA A 319 10.96 7.06 5.52
N ALA A 320 10.13 7.47 4.55
CA ALA A 320 10.61 8.13 3.34
C ALA A 320 11.25 9.50 3.61
N GLN A 321 10.70 10.26 4.55
CA GLN A 321 11.27 11.53 4.99
C GLN A 321 12.61 11.34 5.70
N SER A 322 12.80 10.21 6.38
CA SER A 322 14.00 9.87 7.15
C SER A 322 15.10 9.17 6.34
N ILE A 323 14.86 8.86 5.08
CA ILE A 323 15.83 8.11 4.22
C ILE A 323 17.15 8.85 4.02
N LYS A 324 17.11 10.17 3.99
CA LYS A 324 18.31 11.01 3.88
C LYS A 324 18.68 11.50 5.28
N PRO A 325 19.86 11.08 5.82
CA PRO A 325 20.33 11.64 7.07
C PRO A 325 20.40 13.17 7.00
N PRO A 326 20.00 13.89 8.05
CA PRO A 326 20.14 15.33 8.08
C PRO A 326 21.62 15.69 7.96
N LYS A 327 21.93 16.65 7.11
CA LYS A 327 23.29 17.17 7.02
C LYS A 327 23.60 17.92 8.31
N PRO A 328 24.74 17.65 8.98
CA PRO A 328 25.20 18.48 10.07
C PRO A 328 25.28 19.96 9.64
N ALA A 329 25.04 20.87 10.58
CA ALA A 329 25.00 22.31 10.26
C ALA A 329 26.28 22.80 9.55
N ASP A 330 27.45 22.24 9.96
CA ASP A 330 28.77 22.61 9.42
C ASP A 330 29.24 21.66 8.30
N TYR A 331 28.35 20.84 7.71
CA TYR A 331 28.74 19.90 6.67
C TYR A 331 29.05 20.61 5.35
N SER A 332 30.27 20.43 4.89
CA SER A 332 30.73 20.82 3.56
C SER A 332 31.34 19.60 2.86
N VAL A 333 31.01 19.41 1.58
CA VAL A 333 31.58 18.34 0.75
C VAL A 333 33.11 18.51 0.63
N ASP A 334 33.58 19.75 0.56
CA ASP A 334 35.01 20.05 0.39
C ASP A 334 35.78 19.77 1.69
N ASP A 335 35.20 20.11 2.86
CA ASP A 335 35.79 19.77 4.16
C ASP A 335 35.81 18.27 4.39
N ALA A 336 34.76 17.56 4.02
CA ALA A 336 34.71 16.10 4.08
C ALA A 336 35.81 15.47 3.21
N LYS A 337 35.97 15.93 1.96
CA LYS A 337 37.04 15.49 1.06
C LYS A 337 38.44 15.85 1.61
N ALA A 338 38.60 17.04 2.13
CA ALA A 338 39.87 17.48 2.73
C ALA A 338 40.24 16.61 3.95
N THR A 339 39.25 16.30 4.79
CA THR A 339 39.40 15.43 5.97
C THR A 339 39.77 14.01 5.53
N LEU A 340 39.05 13.40 4.58
CA LEU A 340 39.40 12.10 4.06
C LEU A 340 40.82 12.06 3.47
N LYS A 341 41.18 13.08 2.68
CA LYS A 341 42.51 13.18 2.09
C LYS A 341 43.60 13.33 3.15
N LYS A 342 43.33 14.05 4.23
CA LYS A 342 44.23 14.18 5.39
C LYS A 342 44.48 12.82 6.05
N TYR A 343 43.42 12.09 6.37
CA TYR A 343 43.55 10.79 7.00
C TYR A 343 44.13 9.71 6.07
N ALA A 344 43.79 9.71 4.79
CA ALA A 344 44.41 8.84 3.83
C ALA A 344 45.92 9.04 3.72
N LYS A 345 46.37 10.33 3.64
CA LYS A 345 47.80 10.64 3.63
C LYS A 345 48.49 10.28 4.93
N ALA A 346 47.81 10.42 6.07
CA ALA A 346 48.38 10.01 7.38
C ALA A 346 48.51 8.49 7.43
N TYR A 347 47.52 7.75 6.95
CA TYR A 347 47.57 6.30 6.86
C TYR A 347 48.68 5.81 5.93
N ASP A 348 48.84 6.38 4.73
CA ASP A 348 49.92 6.03 3.79
C ASP A 348 51.32 6.22 4.35
N LYS A 349 51.47 7.07 5.36
CA LYS A 349 52.75 7.30 6.06
C LYS A 349 52.95 6.40 7.27
N SER A 350 51.91 5.71 7.72
CA SER A 350 51.96 4.85 8.90
C SER A 350 52.79 3.58 8.65
N ASP A 351 53.34 3.00 9.71
CA ASP A 351 54.06 1.73 9.64
C ASP A 351 53.12 0.60 9.17
N ALA A 352 51.85 0.64 9.53
CA ALA A 352 50.83 -0.33 9.07
C ALA A 352 50.64 -0.32 7.54
N ALA A 353 50.69 0.85 6.90
CA ALA A 353 50.57 0.95 5.46
C ALA A 353 51.82 0.49 4.70
N LYS A 354 52.95 0.46 5.40
CA LYS A 354 54.27 0.10 4.82
C LYS A 354 54.74 -1.28 5.28
N SER A 355 53.91 -2.00 6.02
CA SER A 355 54.30 -3.33 6.50
C SER A 355 54.49 -4.32 5.35
N ASP A 356 55.38 -5.27 5.54
CA ASP A 356 55.67 -6.32 4.56
C ASP A 356 54.43 -7.20 4.34
N GLU A 357 53.62 -7.42 5.39
CA GLU A 357 52.40 -8.20 5.30
C GLU A 357 51.37 -7.52 4.37
N ARG A 358 51.24 -6.19 4.46
CA ARG A 358 50.33 -5.43 3.60
C ARG A 358 50.82 -5.46 2.13
N THR A 359 52.14 -5.31 1.94
CA THR A 359 52.72 -5.35 0.61
C THR A 359 52.47 -6.72 -0.03
N ALA A 360 52.79 -7.80 0.69
CA ALA A 360 52.52 -9.18 0.23
C ALA A 360 51.06 -9.44 -0.01
N ALA A 361 50.16 -8.98 0.87
CA ALA A 361 48.69 -9.12 0.67
C ALA A 361 48.18 -8.37 -0.57
N LYS A 362 48.74 -7.20 -0.85
CA LYS A 362 48.41 -6.43 -2.05
C LYS A 362 48.87 -7.09 -3.31
N GLU A 363 50.11 -7.58 -3.33
CA GLU A 363 50.67 -8.32 -4.45
C GLU A 363 49.88 -9.61 -4.74
N GLN A 364 49.52 -10.33 -3.68
CA GLN A 364 48.66 -11.52 -3.81
C GLN A 364 47.29 -11.15 -4.37
N PHE A 365 46.64 -10.10 -3.85
CA PHE A 365 45.35 -9.66 -4.34
C PHE A 365 45.39 -9.25 -5.81
N ASP A 366 46.41 -8.51 -6.21
CA ASP A 366 46.57 -8.03 -7.57
C ASP A 366 46.85 -9.19 -8.58
N SER A 367 47.56 -10.26 -8.13
CA SER A 367 47.92 -11.41 -8.94
C SER A 367 46.83 -12.50 -8.99
N GLU A 368 46.24 -12.85 -7.83
CA GLU A 368 45.31 -13.97 -7.70
C GLU A 368 43.84 -13.54 -7.75
N LYS A 369 43.52 -12.26 -7.48
CA LYS A 369 42.15 -11.75 -7.39
C LYS A 369 41.24 -12.67 -6.58
N PRO A 370 41.54 -12.91 -5.32
CA PRO A 370 40.81 -13.87 -4.49
C PRO A 370 39.33 -13.52 -4.35
N THR A 371 38.50 -14.54 -4.21
CA THR A 371 37.09 -14.34 -3.86
C THR A 371 36.96 -13.85 -2.42
N VAL A 372 36.37 -12.67 -2.23
CA VAL A 372 36.11 -12.11 -0.91
C VAL A 372 34.66 -12.38 -0.54
N ILE A 373 34.45 -13.09 0.58
CA ILE A 373 33.12 -13.34 1.15
C ILE A 373 32.96 -12.45 2.38
N ALA A 374 32.06 -11.47 2.31
CA ALA A 374 31.71 -10.63 3.44
C ALA A 374 30.45 -11.21 4.12
N ILE A 375 30.57 -11.53 5.41
CA ILE A 375 29.47 -12.02 6.24
C ILE A 375 29.18 -10.98 7.30
N MET A 376 27.98 -10.37 7.27
CA MET A 376 27.46 -9.53 8.35
C MET A 376 26.60 -10.40 9.27
N ASN A 377 27.01 -10.55 10.51
CA ASN A 377 26.24 -11.22 11.55
C ASN A 377 25.64 -10.16 12.48
N GLU A 378 24.46 -9.66 12.12
CA GLU A 378 23.82 -8.48 12.74
C GLU A 378 23.56 -8.65 14.25
N THR A 379 23.29 -9.86 14.70
CA THR A 379 22.95 -10.14 16.10
C THR A 379 24.14 -10.63 16.93
N PHE A 380 25.31 -10.72 16.33
CA PHE A 380 26.50 -11.19 17.03
C PHE A 380 27.06 -10.10 17.94
N SER A 381 27.00 -10.34 19.26
CA SER A 381 27.51 -9.43 20.27
C SER A 381 28.29 -10.19 21.35
N ASP A 382 29.43 -9.64 21.74
CA ASP A 382 30.17 -10.15 22.88
C ASP A 382 29.66 -9.51 24.17
N LEU A 383 28.69 -10.16 24.81
CA LEU A 383 28.10 -9.70 26.09
C LEU A 383 29.08 -9.70 27.27
N SER A 384 30.30 -10.26 27.14
CA SER A 384 31.31 -10.22 28.20
C SER A 384 31.82 -8.80 28.49
N ILE A 385 31.51 -7.82 27.61
CA ILE A 385 31.80 -6.40 27.87
C ILE A 385 31.00 -5.81 29.03
N TYR A 386 29.84 -6.40 29.35
CA TYR A 386 28.99 -5.95 30.46
C TYR A 386 29.40 -6.63 31.77
N GLN A 387 30.22 -5.96 32.56
CA GLN A 387 30.77 -6.54 33.82
C GLN A 387 29.69 -6.99 34.80
N ASN A 388 28.57 -6.29 34.87
CA ASN A 388 27.47 -6.58 35.79
C ASN A 388 26.61 -7.80 35.37
N MET A 389 26.78 -8.33 34.16
CA MET A 389 26.04 -9.49 33.62
C MET A 389 26.89 -10.77 33.55
N ARG A 390 28.05 -10.76 34.20
CA ARG A 390 29.05 -11.83 34.16
C ARG A 390 28.66 -13.09 34.94
N ALA A 391 27.58 -13.68 34.80
CA ALA A 391 27.29 -15.00 35.38
C ALA A 391 28.24 -16.11 34.85
N GLY A 392 29.58 -15.87 34.91
CA GLY A 392 30.56 -16.81 34.40
C GLY A 392 30.76 -16.85 32.88
N TYR A 393 30.09 -15.96 32.12
CA TYR A 393 30.25 -15.91 30.66
C TYR A 393 31.48 -15.08 30.26
N GLU A 394 32.42 -15.73 29.60
CA GLU A 394 33.69 -15.09 29.15
C GLU A 394 33.67 -14.62 27.69
N GLY A 395 32.50 -14.60 27.10
CA GLY A 395 32.30 -14.21 25.69
C GLY A 395 32.33 -15.38 24.73
N PRO A 396 32.16 -15.11 23.39
CA PRO A 396 32.10 -16.13 22.36
C PRO A 396 33.48 -16.77 22.12
N GLN A 397 33.79 -17.85 22.84
CA GLN A 397 35.12 -18.48 22.85
C GLN A 397 35.55 -18.98 21.46
N TYR A 398 34.65 -19.55 20.67
CA TYR A 398 34.97 -19.95 19.31
C TYR A 398 35.49 -18.78 18.47
N PHE A 399 34.78 -17.65 18.49
CA PHE A 399 35.19 -16.44 17.76
C PHE A 399 36.51 -15.88 18.30
N LYS A 400 36.70 -15.86 19.62
CA LYS A 400 37.93 -15.36 20.26
C LYS A 400 39.15 -16.22 19.94
N ASN A 401 38.97 -17.50 19.65
CA ASN A 401 40.01 -18.47 19.44
C ASN A 401 40.17 -18.97 18.00
N LEU A 402 39.55 -18.26 17.01
CA LEU A 402 39.74 -18.60 15.59
C LEU A 402 41.23 -18.61 15.22
N SER A 403 41.76 -19.77 14.81
CA SER A 403 43.18 -20.00 14.51
C SER A 403 43.66 -19.26 13.25
N ASN A 404 42.81 -19.12 12.25
CA ASN A 404 43.13 -18.48 10.99
C ASN A 404 42.66 -17.01 10.91
N CYS A 405 42.62 -16.32 12.02
CA CYS A 405 42.16 -14.95 12.07
C CYS A 405 43.33 -13.98 11.93
N LEU A 406 43.39 -13.25 10.83
CA LEU A 406 44.42 -12.27 10.53
C LEU A 406 44.29 -11.01 11.38
N SER A 407 43.06 -10.58 11.65
CA SER A 407 42.80 -9.37 12.46
C SER A 407 41.47 -9.48 13.18
N ARG A 408 41.38 -8.94 14.37
CA ARG A 408 40.15 -8.80 15.16
C ARG A 408 40.02 -7.39 15.66
N GLY A 409 38.80 -6.90 15.73
CA GLY A 409 38.52 -5.57 16.27
C GLY A 409 37.09 -5.50 16.85
N LYS A 410 36.81 -4.40 17.49
CA LYS A 410 35.46 -4.03 17.94
C LYS A 410 34.94 -2.94 17.02
N LEU A 411 33.73 -3.15 16.48
CA LEU A 411 33.05 -2.13 15.74
C LEU A 411 32.15 -1.36 16.73
N TYR A 412 32.37 -0.07 16.83
CA TYR A 412 31.49 0.85 17.57
C TYR A 412 30.58 1.52 16.55
N VAL A 413 29.27 1.32 16.71
CA VAL A 413 28.26 1.91 15.84
C VAL A 413 27.56 3.03 16.56
N SER A 414 27.31 4.14 15.86
CA SER A 414 26.62 5.32 16.39
C SER A 414 25.13 5.33 16.09
N ALA A 415 24.66 4.38 15.28
CA ALA A 415 23.25 4.27 14.89
C ALA A 415 22.55 3.14 15.68
N TYR A 416 21.27 3.35 16.00
CA TYR A 416 20.44 2.29 16.54
C TYR A 416 20.28 1.18 15.49
N GLY A 417 20.50 -0.07 15.89
CA GLY A 417 20.41 -1.24 15.03
C GLY A 417 21.71 -1.65 14.34
N GLY A 418 22.80 -0.94 14.60
CA GLY A 418 24.12 -1.28 14.09
C GLY A 418 24.47 -0.70 12.73
#